data_c6d0e2331a9f3c8c30aca4af1663f5e1
#
_entry.id   c6d0e2331a9f3c8c30aca4af1663f5e1
#
_cell.length_a   1.000
_cell.length_b   1.000
_cell.length_c   1.000
_cell.angle_alpha   90.00
_cell.angle_beta   90.00
_cell.angle_gamma   90.00
#
_symmetry.space_group_name_H-M   'P 1'
#
loop_
_entity.id
_entity.type
_entity.pdbx_description
1 polymer ?
#
loop_
_entity_poly.entity_id
_entity_poly.type
_entity_poly.pdbx_seq_one_letter_code
_entity_poly.pdbx_strand_id
1 'polypeptide(L)'
;FIASLTYDVKFDTVFLYTSFDQESIVNSVEVELLQDEYMLMGYNEKLLLPTTERAYLDLQNTKVYWLNWTDLTPTYKKFNDEISRSALTLKLLSYDKTGAVLAAATTSLPETIGEVRNWDYRFCWIRDASMVIKVVSELGHKNVARRYLQFIIDLIPDKAEKLQIMYGINKEKKLTEETLEHLAGYKGSKPVRIGNAAYHQK
;
A
#
# COMPACT_ATOMS: atom_id res chain seq x y z
N PHE A 1 -22.64 -13.77 -1.17
CA PHE A 1 -22.82 -13.66 0.29
C PHE A 1 -21.78 -12.72 0.88
N ILE A 2 -22.15 -11.93 1.87
CA ILE A 2 -21.30 -10.89 2.46
C ILE A 2 -20.90 -11.41 3.84
N ALA A 3 -19.65 -11.81 4.03
CA ALA A 3 -19.06 -11.92 5.35
C ALA A 3 -18.47 -10.56 5.68
N SER A 4 -19.06 -9.79 6.59
CA SER A 4 -18.42 -8.61 7.15
C SER A 4 -17.61 -9.04 8.36
N LEU A 5 -16.30 -8.95 8.30
CA LEU A 5 -15.46 -8.91 9.49
C LEU A 5 -15.44 -7.44 9.95
N THR A 6 -16.27 -7.12 10.93
CA THR A 6 -16.18 -5.86 11.67
C THR A 6 -14.97 -5.95 12.56
N TYR A 7 -13.87 -5.32 12.15
CA TYR A 7 -12.77 -5.05 13.05
C TYR A 7 -13.14 -3.81 13.85
N ASP A 8 -13.05 -3.89 15.16
CA ASP A 8 -13.50 -2.86 16.12
C ASP A 8 -12.55 -1.65 16.19
N VAL A 9 -12.23 -1.07 15.06
CA VAL A 9 -11.58 0.23 14.94
C VAL A 9 -12.59 1.18 14.33
N LYS A 10 -13.41 1.63 15.15
CA LYS A 10 -14.51 2.59 15.08
C LYS A 10 -15.31 2.74 13.77
N PHE A 11 -14.85 2.38 12.58
CA PHE A 11 -15.62 2.58 11.33
C PHE A 11 -15.09 1.81 10.10
N ASP A 12 -14.15 0.90 10.25
CA ASP A 12 -13.62 0.16 9.11
C ASP A 12 -14.37 -1.15 8.91
N THR A 13 -14.82 -1.37 7.69
CA THR A 13 -15.52 -2.60 7.32
C THR A 13 -14.81 -3.27 6.15
N VAL A 14 -14.53 -4.55 6.30
CA VAL A 14 -14.03 -5.39 5.21
C VAL A 14 -15.16 -6.30 4.74
N PHE A 15 -15.42 -6.29 3.43
CA PHE A 15 -16.39 -7.16 2.78
C PHE A 15 -15.64 -8.21 1.97
N LEU A 16 -15.92 -9.47 2.21
CA LEU A 16 -15.41 -10.56 1.39
C LEU A 16 -16.55 -11.10 0.49
N TYR A 17 -16.29 -11.11 -0.81
CA TYR A 17 -17.16 -11.72 -1.82
C TYR A 17 -16.43 -12.89 -2.44
N THR A 18 -17.11 -14.00 -2.59
CA THR A 18 -16.49 -15.22 -3.10
C THR A 18 -17.51 -16.11 -3.81
N SER A 19 -17.03 -16.86 -4.78
CA SER A 19 -17.78 -17.94 -5.41
C SER A 19 -17.72 -19.27 -4.62
N PHE A 20 -16.80 -19.35 -3.65
CA PHE A 20 -16.72 -20.52 -2.76
C PHE A 20 -17.91 -20.60 -1.80
N ASP A 21 -18.20 -21.80 -1.33
CA ASP A 21 -19.13 -22.01 -0.25
C ASP A 21 -18.66 -21.33 1.04
N GLN A 22 -19.59 -20.66 1.72
CA GLN A 22 -19.27 -19.84 2.90
C GLN A 22 -18.81 -20.64 4.10
N GLU A 23 -19.45 -21.79 4.35
CA GLU A 23 -19.09 -22.63 5.48
C GLU A 23 -17.64 -23.12 5.32
N SER A 24 -17.25 -23.45 4.09
CA SER A 24 -15.89 -23.84 3.76
C SER A 24 -14.89 -22.72 4.06
N ILE A 25 -15.21 -21.46 3.71
CA ILE A 25 -14.34 -20.31 4.00
C ILE A 25 -14.23 -20.04 5.50
N VAL A 26 -15.36 -20.00 6.21
CA VAL A 26 -15.41 -19.69 7.65
C VAL A 26 -14.67 -20.76 8.47
N ASN A 27 -14.81 -22.02 8.07
CA ASN A 27 -14.19 -23.14 8.77
C ASN A 27 -12.78 -23.50 8.24
N SER A 28 -12.25 -22.73 7.28
CA SER A 28 -10.93 -22.98 6.66
C SER A 28 -10.82 -24.40 6.10
N VAL A 29 -11.87 -24.89 5.44
CA VAL A 29 -11.88 -26.21 4.82
C VAL A 29 -11.07 -26.17 3.52
N GLU A 30 -10.27 -27.21 3.29
CA GLU A 30 -9.55 -27.38 2.04
C GLU A 30 -10.53 -27.63 0.90
N VAL A 31 -10.42 -26.87 -0.19
CA VAL A 31 -11.31 -26.93 -1.35
C VAL A 31 -10.50 -27.24 -2.60
N GLU A 32 -10.96 -28.24 -3.38
CA GLU A 32 -10.40 -28.53 -4.69
C GLU A 32 -10.90 -27.53 -5.73
N LEU A 33 -9.98 -26.92 -6.49
CA LEU A 33 -10.30 -26.00 -7.58
C LEU A 33 -10.60 -26.77 -8.86
N LEU A 34 -11.88 -26.92 -9.20
CA LEU A 34 -12.34 -27.60 -10.41
C LEU A 34 -12.65 -26.65 -11.57
N GLN A 35 -12.76 -25.37 -11.27
CA GLN A 35 -13.09 -24.30 -12.22
C GLN A 35 -12.48 -22.98 -11.75
N ASP A 36 -12.64 -21.91 -12.54
CA ASP A 36 -12.23 -20.57 -12.15
C ASP A 36 -13.14 -20.07 -11.00
N GLU A 37 -12.52 -19.76 -9.88
CA GLU A 37 -13.15 -19.22 -8.68
C GLU A 37 -12.61 -17.82 -8.38
N TYR A 38 -13.33 -17.03 -7.61
CA TYR A 38 -12.86 -15.69 -7.21
C TYR A 38 -13.02 -15.44 -5.71
N MET A 39 -12.14 -14.60 -5.21
CA MET A 39 -12.26 -13.89 -3.95
C MET A 39 -12.03 -12.40 -4.18
N LEU A 40 -12.98 -11.56 -3.78
CA LEU A 40 -12.87 -10.10 -3.85
C LEU A 40 -13.02 -9.51 -2.45
N MET A 41 -12.12 -8.64 -2.08
CA MET A 41 -12.15 -7.93 -0.80
C MET A 41 -12.44 -6.45 -1.04
N GLY A 42 -13.54 -5.97 -0.49
CA GLY A 42 -13.89 -4.55 -0.43
C GLY A 42 -13.51 -3.97 0.94
N TYR A 43 -12.91 -2.81 0.97
CA TYR A 43 -12.60 -2.07 2.20
C TYR A 43 -13.41 -0.79 2.25
N ASN A 44 -14.28 -0.69 3.25
CA ASN A 44 -15.22 0.43 3.44
C ASN A 44 -16.13 0.72 2.23
N GLU A 45 -16.21 -0.20 1.28
CA GLU A 45 -17.03 -0.08 0.07
C GLU A 45 -17.78 -1.39 -0.16
N LYS A 46 -19.11 -1.31 -0.16
CA LYS A 46 -19.95 -2.44 -0.46
C LYS A 46 -20.12 -2.54 -1.97
N LEU A 47 -19.64 -3.64 -2.54
CA LEU A 47 -19.82 -3.93 -3.96
C LEU A 47 -21.21 -4.53 -4.20
N LEU A 48 -21.74 -4.35 -5.42
CA LEU A 48 -22.82 -5.19 -5.92
C LEU A 48 -22.31 -6.63 -6.00
N LEU A 49 -23.19 -7.61 -5.79
CA LEU A 49 -22.80 -9.03 -5.85
C LEU A 49 -22.04 -9.31 -7.14
N PRO A 50 -20.74 -9.58 -7.08
CA PRO A 50 -19.95 -9.85 -8.27
C PRO A 50 -20.29 -11.26 -8.79
N THR A 51 -20.18 -11.41 -10.11
CA THR A 51 -20.17 -12.73 -10.76
C THR A 51 -18.74 -13.09 -11.17
N THR A 52 -18.51 -14.34 -11.52
CA THR A 52 -17.20 -14.79 -12.02
C THR A 52 -16.78 -13.99 -13.27
N GLU A 53 -17.72 -13.70 -14.18
CA GLU A 53 -17.46 -12.89 -15.37
C GLU A 53 -17.07 -11.47 -15.00
N ARG A 54 -17.73 -10.87 -14.01
CA ARG A 54 -17.38 -9.53 -13.54
C ARG A 54 -16.00 -9.49 -12.90
N ALA A 55 -15.69 -10.47 -12.06
CA ALA A 55 -14.36 -10.61 -11.45
C ALA A 55 -13.26 -10.79 -12.51
N TYR A 56 -13.54 -11.57 -13.55
CA TYR A 56 -12.65 -11.73 -14.69
C TYR A 56 -12.43 -10.41 -15.44
N LEU A 57 -13.48 -9.65 -15.73
CA LEU A 57 -13.37 -8.34 -16.39
C LEU A 57 -12.55 -7.35 -15.55
N ASP A 58 -12.74 -7.32 -14.25
CA ASP A 58 -11.98 -6.44 -13.36
C ASP A 58 -10.50 -6.84 -13.31
N LEU A 59 -10.19 -8.14 -13.38
CA LEU A 59 -8.83 -8.64 -13.56
C LEU A 59 -8.21 -8.17 -14.89
N GLN A 60 -8.96 -8.28 -16.01
CA GLN A 60 -8.46 -7.81 -17.32
C GLN A 60 -8.24 -6.30 -17.32
N ASN A 61 -9.16 -5.52 -16.77
CA ASN A 61 -9.00 -4.07 -16.62
C ASN A 61 -7.75 -3.71 -15.80
N THR A 62 -7.49 -4.45 -14.73
CA THR A 62 -6.28 -4.30 -13.91
C THR A 62 -5.02 -4.59 -14.72
N LYS A 63 -5.02 -5.69 -15.50
CA LYS A 63 -3.88 -6.02 -16.39
C LYS A 63 -3.63 -4.93 -17.43
N VAL A 64 -4.69 -4.45 -18.10
CA VAL A 64 -4.58 -3.38 -19.11
C VAL A 64 -4.05 -2.10 -18.48
N TYR A 65 -4.52 -1.73 -17.28
CA TYR A 65 -3.98 -0.57 -16.55
C TYR A 65 -2.47 -0.67 -16.35
N TRP A 66 -1.97 -1.82 -15.86
CA TRP A 66 -0.55 -2.00 -15.58
C TRP A 66 0.30 -2.09 -16.85
N LEU A 67 -0.20 -2.73 -17.91
CA LEU A 67 0.47 -2.76 -19.22
C LEU A 67 0.61 -1.35 -19.79
N ASN A 68 -0.49 -0.58 -19.86
CA ASN A 68 -0.45 0.81 -20.33
C ASN A 68 0.49 1.68 -19.50
N TRP A 69 0.55 1.44 -18.18
CA TRP A 69 1.48 2.17 -17.33
C TRP A 69 2.93 1.79 -17.65
N THR A 70 3.22 0.51 -17.81
CA THR A 70 4.56 0.01 -18.14
C THR A 70 5.05 0.52 -19.51
N ASP A 71 4.17 0.60 -20.49
CA ASP A 71 4.48 1.06 -21.86
C ASP A 71 4.99 2.51 -21.91
N LEU A 72 4.75 3.30 -20.88
CA LEU A 72 5.35 4.64 -20.74
C LEU A 72 6.82 4.61 -20.35
N THR A 73 7.32 3.50 -19.81
CA THR A 73 8.71 3.34 -19.40
C THR A 73 9.58 3.11 -20.63
N PRO A 74 10.64 3.90 -20.87
CA PRO A 74 11.54 3.67 -21.98
C PRO A 74 12.21 2.29 -21.90
N THR A 75 12.45 1.69 -23.06
CA THR A 75 13.19 0.41 -23.16
C THR A 75 14.69 0.66 -23.05
N TYR A 76 15.35 -0.10 -22.21
CA TYR A 76 16.79 -0.01 -21.97
C TYR A 76 17.51 -1.24 -22.53
N LYS A 77 18.73 -1.03 -23.05
CA LYS A 77 19.56 -2.12 -23.60
C LYS A 77 20.07 -3.10 -22.52
N LYS A 78 20.19 -2.64 -21.29
CA LYS A 78 20.67 -3.42 -20.14
C LYS A 78 19.71 -3.25 -18.97
N PHE A 79 19.48 -4.29 -18.22
CA PHE A 79 18.66 -4.29 -17.01
C PHE A 79 17.20 -3.84 -17.23
N ASN A 80 16.67 -4.08 -18.44
CA ASN A 80 15.32 -3.60 -18.79
C ASN A 80 14.24 -4.17 -17.85
N ASP A 81 14.33 -5.46 -17.54
CA ASP A 81 13.36 -6.15 -16.69
C ASP A 81 13.46 -5.68 -15.23
N GLU A 82 14.68 -5.45 -14.74
CA GLU A 82 14.93 -4.93 -13.40
C GLU A 82 14.43 -3.48 -13.27
N ILE A 83 14.65 -2.66 -14.30
CA ILE A 83 14.16 -1.26 -14.33
C ILE A 83 12.63 -1.25 -14.36
N SER A 84 12.00 -2.06 -15.21
CA SER A 84 10.55 -2.17 -15.30
C SER A 84 9.95 -2.66 -13.99
N ARG A 85 10.53 -3.68 -13.36
CA ARG A 85 10.11 -4.19 -12.06
C ARG A 85 10.25 -3.15 -10.97
N SER A 86 11.36 -2.41 -10.94
CA SER A 86 11.59 -1.33 -9.99
C SER A 86 10.58 -0.21 -10.15
N ALA A 87 10.30 0.21 -11.39
CA ALA A 87 9.31 1.23 -11.70
C ALA A 87 7.89 0.82 -11.22
N LEU A 88 7.48 -0.42 -11.46
CA LEU A 88 6.22 -0.98 -10.96
C LEU A 88 6.16 -0.98 -9.43
N THR A 89 7.24 -1.35 -8.75
CA THR A 89 7.32 -1.33 -7.29
C THR A 89 7.17 0.08 -6.74
N LEU A 90 7.85 1.06 -7.33
CA LEU A 90 7.73 2.47 -6.92
C LEU A 90 6.31 3.01 -7.17
N LYS A 91 5.67 2.60 -8.26
CA LYS A 91 4.26 2.95 -8.52
C LYS A 91 3.32 2.34 -7.47
N LEU A 92 3.52 1.09 -7.07
CA LEU A 92 2.72 0.44 -6.03
C LEU A 92 2.83 1.14 -4.67
N LEU A 93 3.96 1.77 -4.38
CA LEU A 93 4.18 2.56 -3.15
C LEU A 93 3.60 3.98 -3.25
N SER A 94 3.11 4.39 -4.41
CA SER A 94 2.51 5.71 -4.61
C SER A 94 1.01 5.65 -4.33
N TYR A 95 0.53 6.42 -3.36
CA TYR A 95 -0.89 6.48 -2.99
C TYR A 95 -1.65 7.44 -3.90
N ASP A 96 -2.47 6.89 -4.78
CA ASP A 96 -3.11 7.66 -5.86
C ASP A 96 -4.06 8.77 -5.38
N LYS A 97 -4.69 8.64 -4.22
CA LYS A 97 -5.65 9.65 -3.73
C LYS A 97 -4.96 10.96 -3.34
N THR A 98 -3.78 10.90 -2.74
CA THR A 98 -3.09 12.09 -2.23
C THR A 98 -1.79 12.40 -2.96
N GLY A 99 -1.18 11.41 -3.62
CA GLY A 99 0.14 11.51 -4.24
C GLY A 99 1.29 11.22 -3.27
N ALA A 100 1.01 10.86 -2.01
CA ALA A 100 2.05 10.43 -1.07
C ALA A 100 2.79 9.19 -1.60
N VAL A 101 4.08 9.08 -1.30
CA VAL A 101 4.89 7.91 -1.63
C VAL A 101 5.39 7.28 -0.34
N LEU A 102 5.00 6.03 -0.10
CA LEU A 102 5.40 5.28 1.08
C LEU A 102 6.85 4.84 0.99
N ALA A 103 7.56 4.84 2.10
CA ALA A 103 8.90 4.25 2.17
C ALA A 103 8.84 2.71 2.05
N ALA A 104 7.82 2.08 2.64
CA ALA A 104 7.46 0.68 2.43
C ALA A 104 5.97 0.46 2.72
N ALA A 105 5.40 -0.63 2.21
CA ALA A 105 4.00 -1.01 2.47
C ALA A 105 3.83 -1.83 3.77
N THR A 106 4.89 -2.03 4.53
CA THR A 106 4.93 -2.93 5.69
C THR A 106 5.34 -2.22 6.96
N THR A 107 4.92 -2.78 8.11
CA THR A 107 5.43 -2.42 9.42
C THR A 107 6.13 -3.59 10.07
N SER A 108 7.07 -3.28 10.95
CA SER A 108 7.67 -4.21 11.92
C SER A 108 8.36 -5.44 11.35
N LEU A 109 8.76 -5.40 10.08
CA LEU A 109 9.70 -6.37 9.56
C LEU A 109 11.09 -6.11 10.14
N PRO A 110 11.75 -7.11 10.76
CA PRO A 110 13.03 -6.91 11.41
C PRO A 110 14.17 -6.72 10.40
N GLU A 111 15.08 -5.79 10.66
CA GLU A 111 16.34 -5.68 9.93
C GLU A 111 17.18 -6.95 10.13
N THR A 112 17.12 -7.52 11.33
CA THR A 112 17.71 -8.81 11.68
C THR A 112 16.71 -9.60 12.50
N ILE A 113 16.46 -10.87 12.14
CA ILE A 113 15.49 -11.72 12.84
C ILE A 113 15.87 -11.85 14.32
N GLY A 114 14.88 -11.62 15.21
CA GLY A 114 15.04 -11.65 16.65
C GLY A 114 15.51 -10.32 17.27
N GLU A 115 15.91 -9.35 16.46
CA GLU A 115 16.34 -8.03 16.91
C GLU A 115 15.17 -7.03 17.04
N VAL A 116 15.46 -5.86 17.62
CA VAL A 116 14.44 -4.84 17.98
C VAL A 116 14.24 -3.74 16.93
N ARG A 117 15.02 -3.75 15.84
CA ARG A 117 14.95 -2.72 14.78
C ARG A 117 13.93 -3.09 13.73
N ASN A 118 12.67 -2.97 14.10
CA ASN A 118 11.48 -3.33 13.33
C ASN A 118 10.53 -2.14 13.34
N TRP A 119 10.75 -1.23 12.40
CA TRP A 119 10.07 0.05 12.33
C TRP A 119 8.82 0.00 11.45
N ASP A 120 7.91 0.96 11.68
CA ASP A 120 6.81 1.23 10.76
C ASP A 120 7.28 2.15 9.64
N TYR A 121 7.33 1.64 8.41
CA TYR A 121 7.75 2.37 7.22
C TYR A 121 6.59 2.82 6.33
N ARG A 122 5.34 2.65 6.75
CA ARG A 122 4.14 2.99 5.98
C ARG A 122 3.85 4.49 5.92
N PHE A 123 4.88 5.32 5.92
CA PHE A 123 4.79 6.78 5.90
C PHE A 123 5.53 7.36 4.70
N CYS A 124 5.13 8.59 4.34
CA CYS A 124 5.79 9.37 3.31
C CYS A 124 6.95 10.17 3.91
N TRP A 125 8.16 9.67 3.74
CA TRP A 125 9.40 10.38 4.06
C TRP A 125 9.73 11.32 2.91
N ILE A 126 9.84 12.63 3.19
CA ILE A 126 10.04 13.65 2.15
C ILE A 126 11.33 13.40 1.36
N ARG A 127 12.41 13.03 2.03
CA ARG A 127 13.69 12.69 1.40
C ARG A 127 13.54 11.53 0.42
N ASP A 128 12.99 10.41 0.88
CA ASP A 128 12.89 9.18 0.09
C ASP A 128 11.94 9.37 -1.08
N ALA A 129 10.77 9.94 -0.82
CA ALA A 129 9.79 10.26 -1.84
C ALA A 129 10.36 11.20 -2.92
N SER A 130 11.17 12.19 -2.56
CA SER A 130 11.80 13.09 -3.53
C SER A 130 12.75 12.36 -4.48
N MET A 131 13.50 11.36 -3.98
CA MET A 131 14.36 10.52 -4.82
C MET A 131 13.53 9.64 -5.77
N VAL A 132 12.46 9.02 -5.25
CA VAL A 132 11.52 8.20 -6.04
C VAL A 132 10.92 9.03 -7.16
N ILE A 133 10.42 10.23 -6.86
CA ILE A 133 9.77 11.10 -7.83
C ILE A 133 10.71 11.55 -8.93
N LYS A 134 11.98 11.84 -8.61
CA LYS A 134 13.00 12.13 -9.61
C LYS A 134 13.13 10.98 -10.60
N VAL A 135 13.37 9.77 -10.11
CA VAL A 135 13.56 8.57 -10.94
C VAL A 135 12.29 8.25 -11.76
N VAL A 136 11.12 8.23 -11.14
CA VAL A 136 9.85 7.92 -11.81
C VAL A 136 9.52 8.97 -12.89
N SER A 137 9.86 10.24 -12.68
CA SER A 137 9.71 11.30 -13.67
C SER A 137 10.65 11.11 -14.88
N GLU A 138 11.91 10.73 -14.62
CA GLU A 138 12.90 10.42 -15.66
C GLU A 138 12.49 9.20 -16.49
N LEU A 139 11.80 8.23 -15.87
CA LEU A 139 11.20 7.09 -16.55
C LEU A 139 9.89 7.41 -17.32
N GLY A 140 9.52 8.69 -17.44
CA GLY A 140 8.36 9.13 -18.25
C GLY A 140 7.06 9.30 -17.46
N HIS A 141 6.97 8.88 -16.21
CA HIS A 141 5.75 8.88 -15.40
C HIS A 141 5.48 10.23 -14.70
N LYS A 142 5.42 11.30 -15.48
CA LYS A 142 5.27 12.70 -14.98
C LYS A 142 4.01 12.94 -14.14
N ASN A 143 2.95 12.15 -14.33
CA ASN A 143 1.73 12.28 -13.54
C ASN A 143 1.93 11.90 -12.07
N VAL A 144 2.77 10.91 -11.78
CA VAL A 144 3.13 10.52 -10.40
C VAL A 144 3.86 11.67 -9.73
N ALA A 145 4.84 12.26 -10.43
CA ALA A 145 5.59 13.42 -9.95
C ALA A 145 4.68 14.63 -9.65
N ARG A 146 3.73 14.92 -10.54
CA ARG A 146 2.78 16.03 -10.36
C ARG A 146 1.91 15.84 -9.12
N ARG A 147 1.39 14.65 -8.88
CA ARG A 147 0.57 14.34 -7.69
C ARG A 147 1.37 14.49 -6.40
N TYR A 148 2.60 14.01 -6.39
CA TYR A 148 3.49 14.19 -5.24
C TYR A 148 3.81 15.66 -4.97
N LEU A 149 4.11 16.45 -6.01
CA LEU A 149 4.33 17.89 -5.85
C LEU A 149 3.09 18.58 -5.26
N GLN A 150 1.88 18.20 -5.69
CA GLN A 150 0.66 18.70 -5.07
C GLN A 150 0.55 18.29 -3.60
N PHE A 151 0.88 17.04 -3.26
CA PHE A 151 0.93 16.58 -1.87
C PHE A 151 1.87 17.45 -1.02
N ILE A 152 3.06 17.78 -1.54
CA ILE A 152 4.02 18.65 -0.85
C ILE A 152 3.49 20.09 -0.72
N ILE A 153 2.89 20.64 -1.77
CA ILE A 153 2.29 21.99 -1.74
C ILE A 153 1.22 22.07 -0.66
N ASP A 154 0.38 21.06 -0.57
CA ASP A 154 -0.70 20.99 0.42
C ASP A 154 -0.18 20.80 1.87
N LEU A 155 1.08 20.37 2.05
CA LEU A 155 1.71 20.27 3.37
C LEU A 155 2.33 21.58 3.82
N ILE A 156 2.60 22.51 2.90
CA ILE A 156 3.24 23.80 3.22
C ILE A 156 2.24 24.61 4.06
N PRO A 157 2.58 24.94 5.30
CA PRO A 157 1.69 25.73 6.15
C PRO A 157 1.66 27.20 5.68
N ASP A 158 0.51 27.86 5.89
CA ASP A 158 0.35 29.30 5.60
C ASP A 158 1.28 30.21 6.44
N LYS A 159 1.86 29.67 7.49
CA LYS A 159 2.83 30.33 8.36
C LYS A 159 4.16 29.58 8.27
N ALA A 160 5.27 30.26 8.51
CA ALA A 160 6.66 29.78 8.42
C ALA A 160 7.01 28.61 9.37
N GLU A 161 6.14 27.62 9.46
CA GLU A 161 6.42 26.34 10.14
C GLU A 161 7.36 25.51 9.24
N LYS A 162 8.33 24.85 9.88
CA LYS A 162 9.21 23.93 9.16
C LYS A 162 8.44 22.65 8.77
N LEU A 163 8.70 22.16 7.58
CA LEU A 163 8.23 20.84 7.17
C LEU A 163 8.83 19.76 8.08
N GLN A 164 8.01 18.78 8.46
CA GLN A 164 8.48 17.56 9.12
C GLN A 164 9.21 16.68 8.12
N ILE A 165 10.02 15.75 8.61
CA ILE A 165 10.75 14.81 7.74
C ILE A 165 9.82 13.76 7.13
N MET A 166 8.65 13.50 7.73
CA MET A 166 7.70 12.47 7.30
C MET A 166 6.25 12.84 7.65
N TYR A 167 5.32 12.25 6.92
CA TYR A 167 3.88 12.43 7.06
C TYR A 167 3.13 11.12 6.80
N GLY A 168 1.91 11.01 7.31
CA GLY A 168 0.98 9.98 6.88
C GLY A 168 0.51 10.17 5.43
N ILE A 169 -0.10 9.15 4.84
CA ILE A 169 -0.60 9.19 3.46
C ILE A 169 -1.73 10.19 3.23
N ASN A 170 -2.49 10.54 4.26
CA ASN A 170 -3.51 11.59 4.23
C ASN A 170 -3.00 12.89 4.88
N LYS A 171 -1.68 13.12 4.90
CA LYS A 171 -1.01 14.31 5.45
C LYS A 171 -1.04 14.39 6.99
N GLU A 172 -1.25 13.28 7.67
CA GLU A 172 -1.19 13.25 9.13
C GLU A 172 0.20 13.70 9.61
N LYS A 173 0.20 14.66 10.55
CA LYS A 173 1.42 15.21 11.15
C LYS A 173 1.84 14.45 12.40
N LYS A 174 0.86 13.90 13.15
CA LYS A 174 1.11 13.16 14.39
C LYS A 174 1.09 11.67 14.09
N LEU A 175 2.25 11.02 14.21
CA LEU A 175 2.46 9.62 13.90
C LEU A 175 2.95 8.89 15.16
N THR A 176 2.15 8.96 16.24
CA THR A 176 2.51 8.39 17.53
C THR A 176 2.89 6.92 17.41
N GLU A 177 4.08 6.59 17.90
CA GLU A 177 4.54 5.19 17.92
C GLU A 177 3.91 4.46 19.09
N GLU A 178 3.36 3.29 18.81
CA GLU A 178 2.73 2.40 19.77
C GLU A 178 3.20 0.96 19.52
N THR A 179 3.39 0.20 20.59
CA THR A 179 3.75 -1.22 20.53
C THR A 179 2.49 -2.08 20.65
N LEU A 180 2.36 -3.05 19.78
CA LEU A 180 1.25 -4.01 19.76
C LEU A 180 1.69 -5.33 20.42
N GLU A 181 1.57 -5.41 21.74
CA GLU A 181 2.05 -6.53 22.56
C GLU A 181 1.38 -7.87 22.22
N HIS A 182 0.15 -7.83 21.71
CA HIS A 182 -0.62 -9.02 21.37
C HIS A 182 -0.15 -9.71 20.07
N LEU A 183 0.76 -9.08 19.31
CA LEU A 183 1.30 -9.64 18.07
C LEU A 183 2.69 -10.23 18.30
N ALA A 184 2.91 -11.42 17.73
CA ALA A 184 4.18 -12.14 17.89
C ALA A 184 5.34 -11.53 17.07
N GLY A 185 5.02 -10.77 16.00
CA GLY A 185 6.00 -10.28 15.06
C GLY A 185 6.51 -11.34 14.08
N TYR A 186 7.22 -10.90 13.05
CA TYR A 186 7.78 -11.79 12.05
C TYR A 186 8.85 -12.70 12.69
N LYS A 187 8.62 -14.02 12.64
CA LYS A 187 9.50 -15.03 13.30
C LYS A 187 9.81 -14.69 14.76
N GLY A 188 8.81 -14.18 15.49
CA GLY A 188 8.96 -13.82 16.89
C GLY A 188 9.75 -12.53 17.16
N SER A 189 10.09 -11.76 16.14
CA SER A 189 10.84 -10.51 16.29
C SER A 189 9.95 -9.39 16.83
N LYS A 190 10.23 -8.96 18.05
CA LYS A 190 9.51 -7.89 18.77
C LYS A 190 10.39 -6.65 18.92
N PRO A 191 9.78 -5.46 19.11
CA PRO A 191 8.35 -5.18 19.18
C PRO A 191 7.68 -5.13 17.79
N VAL A 192 6.37 -5.38 17.74
CA VAL A 192 5.52 -5.00 16.62
C VAL A 192 5.02 -3.57 16.88
N ARG A 193 5.19 -2.67 15.93
CA ARG A 193 4.91 -1.24 16.11
C ARG A 193 3.96 -0.71 15.05
N ILE A 194 3.19 0.29 15.43
CA ILE A 194 2.50 1.22 14.55
C ILE A 194 2.93 2.64 14.87
N GLY A 195 2.92 3.52 13.90
CA GLY A 195 3.48 4.86 14.08
C GLY A 195 5.00 4.87 14.02
N ASN A 196 5.58 6.06 14.08
CA ASN A 196 7.04 6.21 14.04
C ASN A 196 7.46 7.49 14.76
N ALA A 197 8.18 7.36 15.87
CA ALA A 197 8.60 8.48 16.73
C ALA A 197 9.51 9.49 16.01
N ALA A 198 10.13 9.13 14.89
CA ALA A 198 10.95 10.04 14.12
C ALA A 198 10.17 11.25 13.55
N TYR A 199 8.81 11.24 13.56
CA TYR A 199 8.01 12.37 13.09
C TYR A 199 8.25 13.68 13.89
N HIS A 200 8.81 13.59 15.10
CA HIS A 200 9.19 14.77 15.90
C HIS A 200 10.41 15.52 15.34
N GLN A 201 11.18 14.90 14.43
CA GLN A 201 12.33 15.53 13.81
C GLN A 201 11.86 16.56 12.76
N LYS A 202 12.57 17.69 12.68
CA LYS A 202 12.26 18.83 11.79
C LYS A 202 13.48 19.21 10.96
#